data_a152c13d5a3851c4bc7524e2115853fa
#
_entry.id   a152c13d5a3851c4bc7524e2115853fa
#
_cell.length_a   1.000
_cell.length_b   1.000
_cell.length_c   1.000
_cell.angle_alpha   90.00
_cell.angle_beta   90.00
_cell.angle_gamma   90.00
#
_symmetry.space_group_name_H-M   'P 1'
#
loop_
_entity.id
_entity.type
_entity.pdbx_description
1 polymer ?
#
loop_
_entity_poly.entity_id
_entity_poly.type
_entity_poly.pdbx_seq_one_letter_code
_entity_poly.pdbx_strand_id
1 'polypeptide(L)'
;NEIQRVVIASHLVGRLGKSSGGESRSAAKKPAPITGIRKKTIFREGDAAQQVADLVAALKKDGHDFSVGIPMDTPIPQAERVVSAGKGIGEKKNMKLVEALAKAAGAAIGSSRPVAETLKYLPLNRYVGMSGQKFTGNLYIACGISGASQHLKGIKDASTIVAINKNGNAPIFKNCDYGIVGDVEEILPLLTAALDSGEKLPAPPMVKMKRPTPPKPAPIGDRYVCSGCGYEYVPELGDEDGEIAPGTLFEQLPAEWVCPECAETKDQFVKA
;
A
#
# COMPACT_ATOMS: atom_id res chain seq x y z
N ASN A 1 5.58 63.81 7.20
CA ASN A 1 4.45 64.41 6.49
C ASN A 1 4.01 63.40 5.43
N GLU A 2 3.01 62.68 5.52
CA GLU A 2 1.64 62.78 5.98
C GLU A 2 1.14 61.45 6.49
N ILE A 3 0.85 61.45 7.74
CA ILE A 3 -0.14 60.60 8.39
C ILE A 3 -1.50 61.15 8.01
N GLN A 4 -2.40 60.34 7.68
CA GLN A 4 -3.85 60.42 7.67
C GLN A 4 -4.48 60.01 6.35
N ARG A 5 -5.12 58.79 6.35
CA ARG A 5 -6.57 58.70 6.40
C ARG A 5 -7.01 57.23 6.52
N VAL A 6 -7.12 56.82 7.74
CA VAL A 6 -8.13 55.78 8.09
C VAL A 6 -9.44 56.60 8.22
N VAL A 7 -10.38 56.36 7.34
CA VAL A 7 -11.77 56.76 7.52
C VAL A 7 -12.62 55.53 7.41
N ILE A 8 -13.12 55.17 8.54
CA ILE A 8 -14.26 54.30 8.80
C ILE A 8 -15.44 54.74 7.94
N ALA A 9 -15.97 53.85 7.14
CA ALA A 9 -17.34 53.99 6.62
C ALA A 9 -18.11 52.73 7.01
N SER A 10 -18.59 52.73 8.23
CA SER A 10 -19.76 51.99 8.63
C SER A 10 -21.00 52.74 8.17
N HIS A 11 -21.99 52.00 7.69
CA HIS A 11 -23.35 52.36 7.28
C HIS A 11 -23.57 52.46 5.78
N LEU A 12 -23.93 51.32 5.20
CA LEU A 12 -25.14 51.24 4.39
C LEU A 12 -25.75 49.85 4.49
N VAL A 13 -26.77 49.73 5.29
CA VAL A 13 -27.70 48.61 5.31
C VAL A 13 -28.55 48.71 4.06
N GLY A 14 -28.35 47.80 3.14
CA GLY A 14 -29.18 47.59 1.96
C GLY A 14 -29.60 46.13 1.90
N ARG A 15 -30.81 45.85 2.33
CA ARG A 15 -31.50 44.56 2.09
C ARG A 15 -31.61 44.33 0.59
N LEU A 16 -31.07 43.24 0.09
CA LEU A 16 -31.56 42.62 -1.14
C LEU A 16 -31.24 41.12 -1.15
N GLY A 17 -32.29 40.32 -1.29
CA GLY A 17 -32.30 39.07 -2.01
C GLY A 17 -31.70 37.84 -1.33
N LYS A 18 -32.54 37.04 -0.68
CA LYS A 18 -32.33 35.60 -0.54
C LYS A 18 -32.23 34.99 -1.94
N SER A 19 -31.06 34.59 -2.40
CA SER A 19 -30.91 33.55 -3.39
C SER A 19 -30.39 32.29 -2.68
N SER A 20 -31.29 31.40 -2.41
CA SER A 20 -31.05 30.01 -2.07
C SER A 20 -30.33 29.33 -3.23
N GLY A 21 -29.11 28.93 -3.02
CA GLY A 21 -28.30 28.19 -3.97
C GLY A 21 -27.03 27.69 -3.31
N GLY A 22 -27.16 27.14 -2.10
CA GLY A 22 -26.13 26.32 -1.50
C GLY A 22 -26.26 24.92 -2.08
N GLU A 23 -25.57 24.63 -3.18
CA GLU A 23 -25.31 23.26 -3.55
C GLU A 23 -24.55 22.60 -2.39
N SER A 24 -25.29 21.88 -1.57
CA SER A 24 -24.73 20.93 -0.63
C SER A 24 -23.95 19.91 -1.45
N ARG A 25 -22.61 20.03 -1.46
CA ARG A 25 -21.75 18.92 -1.85
C ARG A 25 -22.22 17.73 -1.03
N SER A 26 -22.89 16.79 -1.68
CA SER A 26 -23.29 15.54 -1.06
C SER A 26 -22.03 14.88 -0.52
N ALA A 27 -21.90 14.85 0.79
CA ALA A 27 -20.87 14.05 1.44
C ALA A 27 -21.02 12.63 0.91
N ALA A 28 -20.02 12.15 0.19
CA ALA A 28 -20.00 10.80 -0.33
C ALA A 28 -20.30 9.86 0.84
N LYS A 29 -21.38 9.11 0.72
CA LYS A 29 -21.88 8.21 1.74
C LYS A 29 -20.75 7.24 2.07
N LYS A 30 -20.20 7.28 3.29
CA LYS A 30 -19.22 6.28 3.75
C LYS A 30 -19.79 4.91 3.44
N PRO A 31 -19.09 4.06 2.66
CA PRO A 31 -19.57 2.70 2.45
C PRO A 31 -19.67 2.00 3.80
N ALA A 32 -20.70 1.19 3.95
CA ALA A 32 -20.90 0.40 5.18
C ALA A 32 -19.69 -0.52 5.37
N PRO A 33 -19.22 -0.73 6.61
CA PRO A 33 -18.15 -1.67 6.89
C PRO A 33 -18.54 -3.05 6.35
N ILE A 34 -17.68 -3.63 5.52
CA ILE A 34 -17.92 -4.94 4.92
C ILE A 34 -17.76 -5.99 6.03
N THR A 35 -18.86 -6.41 6.63
CA THR A 35 -18.95 -7.61 7.47
C THR A 35 -19.11 -8.82 6.54
N GLY A 36 -18.03 -9.25 5.88
CA GLY A 36 -18.09 -10.36 4.94
C GLY A 36 -16.72 -10.86 4.52
N ILE A 37 -16.69 -12.07 3.97
CA ILE A 37 -15.50 -12.64 3.33
C ILE A 37 -15.09 -11.68 2.19
N ARG A 38 -13.85 -11.16 2.22
CA ARG A 38 -13.35 -10.28 1.15
C ARG A 38 -13.39 -10.99 -0.19
N LYS A 39 -13.76 -10.27 -1.25
CA LYS A 39 -13.55 -10.72 -2.63
C LYS A 39 -12.07 -11.03 -2.77
N LYS A 40 -11.73 -12.19 -3.29
CA LYS A 40 -10.33 -12.61 -3.38
C LYS A 40 -9.99 -12.91 -4.82
N THR A 41 -9.61 -11.88 -5.56
CA THR A 41 -9.15 -12.02 -6.95
C THR A 41 -7.66 -11.70 -6.99
N ILE A 42 -6.83 -12.72 -7.20
CA ILE A 42 -5.38 -12.57 -7.30
C ILE A 42 -4.96 -12.82 -8.74
N PHE A 43 -4.44 -11.79 -9.38
CA PHE A 43 -3.91 -11.84 -10.74
C PHE A 43 -2.50 -12.43 -10.70
N ARG A 44 -2.33 -13.63 -11.26
CA ARG A 44 -1.06 -14.38 -11.30
C ARG A 44 -0.67 -14.77 -12.71
N GLU A 45 -1.62 -14.76 -13.63
CA GLU A 45 -1.45 -15.18 -15.02
C GLU A 45 -1.39 -13.95 -15.93
N GLY A 46 -0.76 -14.10 -17.08
CA GLY A 46 -0.53 -13.01 -18.02
C GLY A 46 0.71 -12.18 -17.68
N ASP A 47 1.00 -11.21 -18.56
CA ASP A 47 2.05 -10.23 -18.30
C ASP A 47 1.58 -9.15 -17.31
N ALA A 48 2.52 -8.36 -16.82
CA ALA A 48 2.24 -7.30 -15.86
C ALA A 48 1.22 -6.27 -16.37
N ALA A 49 1.22 -5.97 -17.67
CA ALA A 49 0.30 -5.00 -18.27
C ALA A 49 -1.13 -5.53 -18.27
N GLN A 50 -1.33 -6.82 -18.60
CA GLN A 50 -2.64 -7.46 -18.55
C GLN A 50 -3.17 -7.53 -17.12
N GLN A 51 -2.35 -7.92 -16.15
CA GLN A 51 -2.74 -7.98 -14.74
C GLN A 51 -3.19 -6.60 -14.23
N VAL A 52 -2.48 -5.55 -14.62
CA VAL A 52 -2.83 -4.16 -14.27
C VAL A 52 -4.13 -3.74 -14.94
N ALA A 53 -4.33 -4.07 -16.22
CA ALA A 53 -5.56 -3.76 -16.94
C ALA A 53 -6.78 -4.41 -16.28
N ASP A 54 -6.67 -5.68 -15.93
CA ASP A 54 -7.73 -6.44 -15.27
C ASP A 54 -8.03 -5.88 -13.87
N LEU A 55 -7.00 -5.48 -13.12
CA LEU A 55 -7.17 -4.82 -11.82
C LEU A 55 -7.93 -3.50 -11.97
N VAL A 56 -7.50 -2.63 -12.90
CA VAL A 56 -8.13 -1.32 -13.11
C VAL A 56 -9.58 -1.48 -13.56
N ALA A 57 -9.86 -2.43 -14.46
CA ALA A 57 -11.23 -2.75 -14.89
C ALA A 57 -12.09 -3.21 -13.71
N ALA A 58 -11.56 -4.06 -12.84
CA ALA A 58 -12.26 -4.52 -11.64
C ALA A 58 -12.54 -3.38 -10.66
N LEU A 59 -11.57 -2.48 -10.41
CA LEU A 59 -11.75 -1.33 -9.54
C LEU A 59 -12.82 -0.36 -10.10
N LYS A 60 -12.80 -0.07 -11.41
CA LYS A 60 -13.82 0.76 -12.06
C LYS A 60 -15.21 0.12 -11.97
N LYS A 61 -15.31 -1.19 -12.14
CA LYS A 61 -16.56 -1.96 -11.98
C LYS A 61 -17.11 -1.89 -10.54
N ASP A 62 -16.23 -1.85 -9.57
CA ASP A 62 -16.61 -1.68 -8.14
C ASP A 62 -16.93 -0.20 -7.79
N GLY A 63 -16.90 0.71 -8.77
CA GLY A 63 -17.29 2.11 -8.61
C GLY A 63 -16.19 3.03 -8.11
N HIS A 64 -14.92 2.60 -8.18
CA HIS A 64 -13.80 3.50 -7.88
C HIS A 64 -13.59 4.50 -9.02
N ASP A 65 -13.72 5.78 -8.71
CA ASP A 65 -13.48 6.91 -9.62
C ASP A 65 -12.17 7.60 -9.25
N PHE A 66 -11.26 7.68 -10.21
CA PHE A 66 -9.93 8.29 -10.04
C PHE A 66 -9.85 9.70 -10.62
N SER A 67 -10.94 10.26 -11.14
CA SER A 67 -11.00 11.61 -11.71
C SER A 67 -10.85 12.73 -10.68
N VAL A 68 -11.22 12.47 -9.42
CA VAL A 68 -11.12 13.41 -8.31
C VAL A 68 -10.10 12.91 -7.31
N GLY A 69 -9.06 13.71 -7.07
CA GLY A 69 -7.99 13.39 -6.13
C GLY A 69 -8.11 14.14 -4.81
N ILE A 70 -7.40 13.62 -3.80
CA ILE A 70 -7.15 14.28 -2.52
C ILE A 70 -5.66 14.61 -2.40
N PRO A 71 -5.28 15.62 -1.60
CA PRO A 71 -3.86 15.89 -1.32
C PRO A 71 -3.16 14.66 -0.72
N MET A 72 -1.92 14.40 -1.17
CA MET A 72 -1.14 13.25 -0.69
C MET A 72 -0.82 13.30 0.80
N ASP A 73 -0.82 14.47 1.39
CA ASP A 73 -0.60 14.73 2.82
C ASP A 73 -1.86 14.70 3.66
N THR A 74 -3.03 14.41 3.07
CA THR A 74 -4.28 14.21 3.81
C THR A 74 -4.06 13.22 4.95
N PRO A 75 -4.50 13.52 6.19
CA PRO A 75 -4.39 12.58 7.32
C PRO A 75 -5.04 11.22 7.00
N ILE A 76 -4.35 10.14 7.28
CA ILE A 76 -4.79 8.77 6.93
C ILE A 76 -6.24 8.46 7.39
N PRO A 77 -6.67 8.82 8.63
CA PRO A 77 -8.04 8.55 9.07
C PRO A 77 -9.12 9.33 8.31
N GLN A 78 -8.74 10.40 7.61
CA GLN A 78 -9.65 11.26 6.84
C GLN A 78 -9.59 10.98 5.33
N ALA A 79 -8.59 10.21 4.90
CA ALA A 79 -8.38 9.91 3.50
C ALA A 79 -9.40 8.89 2.99
N GLU A 80 -9.97 9.14 1.83
CA GLU A 80 -10.82 8.18 1.13
C GLU A 80 -9.99 7.08 0.45
N ARG A 81 -8.79 7.42 0.01
CA ARG A 81 -7.87 6.52 -0.67
C ARG A 81 -6.46 6.68 -0.12
N VAL A 82 -5.76 5.56 0.03
CA VAL A 82 -4.37 5.54 0.50
C VAL A 82 -3.54 4.60 -0.36
N VAL A 83 -2.40 5.08 -0.82
CA VAL A 83 -1.32 4.25 -1.38
C VAL A 83 -0.24 4.12 -0.32
N SER A 84 0.08 2.91 0.09
CA SER A 84 0.94 2.66 1.25
C SER A 84 2.17 1.85 0.87
N ALA A 85 3.34 2.36 1.30
CA ALA A 85 4.64 1.75 1.06
C ALA A 85 4.99 0.72 2.14
N GLY A 86 5.37 -0.49 1.73
CA GLY A 86 5.94 -1.53 2.58
C GLY A 86 7.46 -1.65 2.41
N LYS A 87 8.11 -2.45 3.25
CA LYS A 87 9.56 -2.74 3.14
C LYS A 87 9.93 -3.32 1.75
N GLY A 88 9.00 -4.03 1.11
CA GLY A 88 9.18 -4.61 -0.22
C GLY A 88 9.36 -3.62 -1.36
N ILE A 89 9.22 -2.29 -1.14
CA ILE A 89 9.63 -1.29 -2.13
C ILE A 89 11.15 -1.19 -2.28
N GLY A 90 11.92 -1.77 -1.34
CA GLY A 90 13.38 -1.74 -1.35
C GLY A 90 13.94 -0.34 -1.06
N GLU A 91 14.69 0.21 -1.99
CA GLU A 91 15.43 1.45 -1.80
C GLU A 91 14.53 2.70 -1.73
N LYS A 92 15.00 3.72 -0.99
CA LYS A 92 14.30 5.01 -0.84
C LYS A 92 13.96 5.69 -2.18
N LYS A 93 14.77 5.48 -3.22
CA LYS A 93 14.49 6.02 -4.56
C LYS A 93 13.15 5.54 -5.13
N ASN A 94 12.70 4.33 -4.75
CA ASN A 94 11.45 3.73 -5.21
C ASN A 94 10.21 4.36 -4.57
N MET A 95 10.39 5.19 -3.52
CA MET A 95 9.29 6.01 -3.00
C MET A 95 8.67 6.90 -4.09
N LYS A 96 9.45 7.34 -5.08
CA LYS A 96 8.93 8.10 -6.23
C LYS A 96 7.86 7.35 -7.03
N LEU A 97 7.94 6.02 -7.10
CA LEU A 97 6.92 5.19 -7.75
C LEU A 97 5.61 5.18 -6.95
N VAL A 98 5.74 5.12 -5.61
CA VAL A 98 4.60 5.18 -4.69
C VAL A 98 3.94 6.55 -4.73
N GLU A 99 4.73 7.62 -4.78
CA GLU A 99 4.25 9.00 -4.90
C GLU A 99 3.54 9.24 -6.24
N ALA A 100 4.10 8.75 -7.34
CA ALA A 100 3.48 8.83 -8.66
C ALA A 100 2.14 8.10 -8.70
N LEU A 101 2.09 6.89 -8.15
CA LEU A 101 0.85 6.13 -8.05
C LEU A 101 -0.18 6.82 -7.14
N ALA A 102 0.25 7.37 -6.00
CA ALA A 102 -0.63 8.11 -5.11
C ALA A 102 -1.25 9.33 -5.80
N LYS A 103 -0.46 10.04 -6.60
CA LYS A 103 -0.93 11.17 -7.41
C LYS A 103 -1.96 10.71 -8.45
N ALA A 104 -1.66 9.68 -9.23
CA ALA A 104 -2.56 9.14 -10.27
C ALA A 104 -3.86 8.57 -9.67
N ALA A 105 -3.76 7.91 -8.51
CA ALA A 105 -4.94 7.40 -7.80
C ALA A 105 -5.71 8.49 -7.03
N GLY A 106 -5.20 9.72 -6.98
CA GLY A 106 -5.76 10.79 -6.15
C GLY A 106 -5.84 10.40 -4.68
N ALA A 107 -4.77 9.85 -4.12
CA ALA A 107 -4.73 9.20 -2.82
C ALA A 107 -3.70 9.84 -1.88
N ALA A 108 -3.93 9.71 -0.57
CA ALA A 108 -2.92 10.04 0.43
C ALA A 108 -1.83 8.95 0.48
N ILE A 109 -0.62 9.34 0.94
CA ILE A 109 0.50 8.40 1.11
C ILE A 109 0.51 7.88 2.54
N GLY A 110 0.62 6.55 2.68
CA GLY A 110 0.85 5.86 3.93
C GLY A 110 2.08 4.97 3.88
N SER A 111 2.40 4.32 4.99
CA SER A 111 3.48 3.34 5.06
C SER A 111 3.22 2.25 6.09
N SER A 112 3.98 1.17 5.97
CA SER A 112 4.13 0.19 7.04
C SER A 112 5.07 0.72 8.14
N ARG A 113 5.03 0.09 9.32
CA ARG A 113 5.87 0.46 10.45
C ARG A 113 7.37 0.50 10.13
N PRO A 114 7.96 -0.54 9.49
CA PRO A 114 9.38 -0.53 9.12
C PRO A 114 9.78 0.66 8.24
N VAL A 115 8.93 1.05 7.29
CA VAL A 115 9.23 2.18 6.38
C VAL A 115 9.24 3.52 7.11
N ALA A 116 8.38 3.72 8.11
CA ALA A 116 8.35 4.95 8.90
C ALA A 116 9.37 4.96 10.05
N GLU A 117 9.46 3.87 10.83
CA GLU A 117 10.31 3.83 12.03
C GLU A 117 11.78 3.49 11.72
N THR A 118 12.01 2.41 10.95
CA THR A 118 13.35 1.88 10.71
C THR A 118 14.03 2.59 9.55
N LEU A 119 13.39 2.57 8.37
CA LEU A 119 13.96 3.15 7.16
C LEU A 119 13.81 4.68 7.11
N LYS A 120 12.88 5.25 7.87
CA LYS A 120 12.60 6.69 7.94
C LYS A 120 12.35 7.32 6.57
N TYR A 121 11.69 6.59 5.65
CA TYR A 121 11.33 7.11 4.33
C TYR A 121 10.15 8.05 4.41
N LEU A 122 9.26 7.84 5.37
CA LEU A 122 8.11 8.68 5.67
C LEU A 122 8.04 8.99 7.17
N PRO A 123 7.41 10.12 7.55
CA PRO A 123 7.24 10.45 8.97
C PRO A 123 6.26 9.49 9.67
N LEU A 124 6.40 9.37 11.00
CA LEU A 124 5.64 8.43 11.84
C LEU A 124 4.12 8.60 11.74
N ASN A 125 3.62 9.81 11.48
CA ASN A 125 2.19 10.06 11.29
C ASN A 125 1.63 9.46 9.98
N ARG A 126 2.47 8.85 9.14
CA ARG A 126 2.08 8.11 7.93
C ARG A 126 2.07 6.59 8.13
N TYR A 127 2.48 6.13 9.28
CA TYR A 127 2.47 4.72 9.62
C TYR A 127 1.04 4.21 9.87
N VAL A 128 0.67 3.15 9.14
CA VAL A 128 -0.63 2.47 9.26
C VAL A 128 -0.45 1.16 10.01
N GLY A 129 -1.26 0.92 11.03
CA GLY A 129 -1.19 -0.31 11.80
C GLY A 129 -1.92 -0.23 13.14
N MET A 130 -1.77 -1.26 13.96
CA MET A 130 -2.44 -1.38 15.25
C MET A 130 -2.11 -0.20 16.20
N SER A 131 -0.84 0.17 16.29
CA SER A 131 -0.34 1.30 17.08
C SER A 131 -0.12 2.58 16.27
N GLY A 132 -0.39 2.54 14.96
CA GLY A 132 -0.33 3.69 14.07
C GLY A 132 -1.71 4.22 13.69
N GLN A 133 -1.76 4.83 12.52
CA GLN A 133 -3.01 5.34 11.96
C GLN A 133 -3.94 4.20 11.54
N LYS A 134 -5.26 4.43 11.65
CA LYS A 134 -6.29 3.53 11.14
C LYS A 134 -6.84 4.09 9.84
N PHE A 135 -7.02 3.21 8.87
CA PHE A 135 -7.65 3.56 7.61
C PHE A 135 -9.01 2.88 7.49
N THR A 136 -10.02 3.67 7.19
CA THR A 136 -11.43 3.23 7.06
C THR A 136 -12.07 3.75 5.76
N GLY A 137 -11.23 4.19 4.81
CA GLY A 137 -11.70 4.75 3.54
C GLY A 137 -12.04 3.69 2.49
N ASN A 138 -12.20 4.18 1.26
CA ASN A 138 -12.75 3.39 0.16
C ASN A 138 -11.73 2.45 -0.47
N LEU A 139 -10.47 2.88 -0.61
CA LEU A 139 -9.44 2.11 -1.32
C LEU A 139 -8.08 2.20 -0.62
N TYR A 140 -7.51 1.06 -0.31
CA TYR A 140 -6.16 0.92 0.22
C TYR A 140 -5.29 0.12 -0.74
N ILE A 141 -4.23 0.72 -1.27
CA ILE A 141 -3.28 0.06 -2.17
C ILE A 141 -1.99 -0.21 -1.40
N ALA A 142 -1.71 -1.47 -1.12
CA ALA A 142 -0.54 -1.94 -0.38
C ALA A 142 0.59 -2.30 -1.36
N CYS A 143 1.65 -1.48 -1.42
CA CYS A 143 2.79 -1.65 -2.31
C CYS A 143 3.97 -2.26 -1.55
N GLY A 144 4.30 -3.53 -1.80
CA GLY A 144 5.40 -4.23 -1.12
C GLY A 144 5.18 -4.45 0.38
N ILE A 145 3.93 -4.54 0.82
CA ILE A 145 3.56 -4.82 2.21
C ILE A 145 3.33 -6.33 2.36
N SER A 146 3.96 -6.95 3.36
CA SER A 146 3.81 -8.37 3.65
C SER A 146 2.46 -8.74 4.25
N GLY A 147 1.87 -7.85 5.05
CA GLY A 147 0.59 -8.08 5.71
C GLY A 147 0.71 -8.67 7.10
N ALA A 148 1.72 -8.24 7.87
CA ALA A 148 1.81 -8.55 9.29
C ALA A 148 0.51 -8.18 10.03
N SER A 149 0.15 -8.97 11.04
CA SER A 149 -1.13 -8.84 11.77
C SER A 149 -1.37 -7.44 12.33
N GLN A 150 -0.30 -6.77 12.79
CA GLN A 150 -0.38 -5.39 13.30
C GLN A 150 -0.77 -4.40 12.20
N HIS A 151 -0.24 -4.59 10.98
CA HIS A 151 -0.59 -3.75 9.83
C HIS A 151 -2.03 -3.99 9.40
N LEU A 152 -2.43 -5.26 9.28
CA LEU A 152 -3.79 -5.66 8.89
C LEU A 152 -4.86 -5.11 9.83
N LYS A 153 -4.59 -5.04 11.15
CA LYS A 153 -5.48 -4.39 12.12
C LYS A 153 -5.69 -2.89 11.86
N GLY A 154 -4.76 -2.26 11.14
CA GLY A 154 -4.88 -0.85 10.74
C GLY A 154 -5.73 -0.61 9.51
N ILE A 155 -5.98 -1.63 8.69
CA ILE A 155 -6.70 -1.54 7.41
C ILE A 155 -7.92 -2.44 7.30
N LYS A 156 -8.26 -3.17 8.36
CA LYS A 156 -9.35 -4.16 8.35
C LYS A 156 -10.71 -3.58 7.93
N ASP A 157 -10.93 -2.30 8.22
CA ASP A 157 -12.18 -1.58 7.96
C ASP A 157 -12.15 -0.81 6.62
N ALA A 158 -11.10 -0.98 5.81
CA ALA A 158 -11.04 -0.46 4.43
C ALA A 158 -12.09 -1.16 3.56
N SER A 159 -12.77 -0.42 2.69
CA SER A 159 -13.78 -1.00 1.79
C SER A 159 -13.15 -1.94 0.78
N THR A 160 -12.09 -1.51 0.11
CA THR A 160 -11.34 -2.31 -0.86
C THR A 160 -9.85 -2.27 -0.53
N ILE A 161 -9.22 -3.43 -0.49
CA ILE A 161 -7.77 -3.57 -0.33
C ILE A 161 -7.18 -4.19 -1.59
N VAL A 162 -6.23 -3.48 -2.19
CA VAL A 162 -5.38 -3.97 -3.29
C VAL A 162 -4.00 -4.28 -2.74
N ALA A 163 -3.46 -5.46 -3.06
CA ALA A 163 -2.13 -5.88 -2.64
C ALA A 163 -1.20 -6.08 -3.84
N ILE A 164 -0.02 -5.50 -3.80
CA ILE A 164 1.04 -5.71 -4.79
C ILE A 164 2.28 -6.20 -4.04
N ASN A 165 2.69 -7.43 -4.29
CA ASN A 165 3.86 -8.02 -3.64
C ASN A 165 4.49 -9.08 -4.54
N LYS A 166 5.82 -9.13 -4.57
CA LYS A 166 6.57 -10.17 -5.32
C LYS A 166 6.46 -11.57 -4.70
N ASN A 167 6.26 -11.64 -3.38
CA ASN A 167 6.05 -12.91 -2.69
C ASN A 167 4.56 -13.28 -2.75
N GLY A 168 4.21 -14.23 -3.61
CA GLY A 168 2.82 -14.70 -3.79
C GLY A 168 2.21 -15.37 -2.56
N ASN A 169 3.02 -15.71 -1.55
CA ASN A 169 2.59 -16.31 -0.29
C ASN A 169 2.41 -15.27 0.82
N ALA A 170 2.69 -13.99 0.55
CA ALA A 170 2.58 -12.93 1.55
C ALA A 170 1.17 -12.92 2.19
N PRO A 171 1.07 -12.82 3.53
CA PRO A 171 -0.21 -12.84 4.25
C PRO A 171 -1.20 -11.76 3.79
N ILE A 172 -0.72 -10.67 3.19
CA ILE A 172 -1.57 -9.62 2.63
C ILE A 172 -2.56 -10.18 1.60
N PHE A 173 -2.15 -11.17 0.79
CA PHE A 173 -3.01 -11.78 -0.21
C PHE A 173 -4.16 -12.60 0.37
N LYS A 174 -4.08 -13.00 1.65
CA LYS A 174 -5.19 -13.63 2.36
C LYS A 174 -6.22 -12.61 2.84
N ASN A 175 -5.86 -11.32 2.86
CA ASN A 175 -6.61 -10.23 3.47
C ASN A 175 -6.91 -9.07 2.49
N CYS A 176 -6.71 -9.25 1.19
CA CYS A 176 -7.03 -8.27 0.16
C CYS A 176 -8.26 -8.70 -0.67
N ASP A 177 -8.84 -7.74 -1.36
CA ASP A 177 -9.91 -7.98 -2.34
C ASP A 177 -9.32 -8.27 -3.71
N TYR A 178 -8.26 -7.54 -4.07
CA TYR A 178 -7.52 -7.69 -5.32
C TYR A 178 -6.02 -7.79 -5.04
N GLY A 179 -5.32 -8.60 -5.80
CA GLY A 179 -3.87 -8.72 -5.66
C GLY A 179 -3.15 -8.95 -6.97
N ILE A 180 -1.97 -8.36 -7.12
CA ILE A 180 -1.02 -8.65 -8.19
C ILE A 180 0.24 -9.23 -7.59
N VAL A 181 0.63 -10.41 -8.04
CA VAL A 181 1.91 -11.02 -7.67
C VAL A 181 2.97 -10.56 -8.66
N GLY A 182 3.75 -9.55 -8.28
CA GLY A 182 4.75 -8.95 -9.15
C GLY A 182 5.65 -7.97 -8.42
N ASP A 183 6.73 -7.56 -9.08
CA ASP A 183 7.66 -6.61 -8.53
C ASP A 183 7.06 -5.20 -8.57
N VAL A 184 7.22 -4.44 -7.48
CA VAL A 184 6.71 -3.07 -7.39
C VAL A 184 7.35 -2.13 -8.42
N GLU A 185 8.61 -2.37 -8.80
CA GLU A 185 9.31 -1.57 -9.81
C GLU A 185 8.71 -1.75 -11.21
N GLU A 186 8.10 -2.91 -11.47
CA GLU A 186 7.42 -3.20 -12.72
C GLU A 186 5.93 -2.79 -12.69
N ILE A 187 5.22 -3.16 -11.63
CA ILE A 187 3.77 -2.99 -11.55
C ILE A 187 3.36 -1.53 -11.30
N LEU A 188 4.07 -0.78 -10.43
CA LEU A 188 3.63 0.57 -10.06
C LEU A 188 3.66 1.56 -11.24
N PRO A 189 4.67 1.58 -12.13
CA PRO A 189 4.65 2.44 -13.31
C PRO A 189 3.48 2.13 -14.25
N LEU A 190 3.18 0.84 -14.49
CA LEU A 190 2.06 0.42 -15.34
C LEU A 190 0.71 0.83 -14.72
N LEU A 191 0.54 0.60 -13.43
CA LEU A 191 -0.69 0.98 -12.73
C LEU A 191 -0.86 2.50 -12.70
N THR A 192 0.22 3.26 -12.49
CA THR A 192 0.20 4.72 -12.56
C THR A 192 -0.27 5.20 -13.93
N ALA A 193 0.31 4.68 -15.00
CA ALA A 193 -0.07 5.03 -16.36
C ALA A 193 -1.54 4.67 -16.68
N ALA A 194 -2.00 3.51 -16.21
CA ALA A 194 -3.37 3.05 -16.43
C ALA A 194 -4.42 3.90 -15.69
N LEU A 195 -4.06 4.49 -14.54
CA LEU A 195 -4.95 5.39 -13.79
C LEU A 195 -4.90 6.83 -14.33
N ASP A 196 -3.74 7.30 -14.85
CA ASP A 196 -3.55 8.67 -15.32
C ASP A 196 -4.15 8.87 -16.73
N SER A 197 -4.15 7.86 -17.57
CA SER A 197 -4.51 7.95 -18.99
C SER A 197 -6.01 7.76 -19.32
N GLY A 198 -6.83 7.49 -18.34
CA GLY A 198 -8.29 7.34 -18.54
C GLY A 198 -8.75 6.24 -19.51
N GLU A 199 -7.96 5.75 -20.47
CA GLU A 199 -8.40 4.70 -21.40
C GLU A 199 -7.33 4.02 -22.29
N LYS A 200 -6.08 4.42 -22.31
CA LYS A 200 -5.06 3.73 -23.12
C LYS A 200 -3.81 3.42 -22.30
N LEU A 201 -3.62 2.14 -22.01
CA LEU A 201 -2.30 1.63 -21.60
C LEU A 201 -1.29 1.96 -22.71
N PRO A 202 -0.23 2.72 -22.45
CA PRO A 202 0.90 2.78 -23.37
C PRO A 202 1.48 1.37 -23.48
N ALA A 203 1.87 1.00 -24.71
CA ALA A 203 2.65 -0.23 -24.89
C ALA A 203 3.80 -0.26 -23.87
N PRO A 204 4.05 -1.40 -23.20
CA PRO A 204 5.04 -1.45 -22.15
C PRO A 204 6.37 -0.92 -22.69
N PRO A 205 7.08 -0.05 -21.96
CA PRO A 205 8.43 0.30 -22.33
C PRO A 205 9.20 -1.02 -22.42
N MET A 206 9.88 -1.25 -23.54
CA MET A 206 10.73 -2.43 -23.71
C MET A 206 11.82 -2.41 -22.63
N VAL A 207 11.46 -2.89 -21.45
CA VAL A 207 12.40 -3.17 -20.39
C VAL A 207 13.21 -4.35 -20.90
N LYS A 208 14.48 -4.13 -21.17
CA LYS A 208 15.42 -5.21 -21.50
C LYS A 208 15.22 -6.30 -20.44
N MET A 209 14.68 -7.43 -20.87
CA MET A 209 14.48 -8.60 -19.99
C MET A 209 15.79 -8.86 -19.27
N LYS A 210 15.83 -8.64 -17.96
CA LYS A 210 16.86 -9.24 -17.14
C LYS A 210 16.73 -10.75 -17.36
N ARG A 211 17.87 -11.38 -17.69
CA ARG A 211 17.97 -12.81 -17.90
C ARG A 211 17.16 -13.54 -16.81
N PRO A 212 16.49 -14.66 -17.15
CA PRO A 212 15.80 -15.45 -16.15
C PRO A 212 16.76 -15.75 -15.00
N THR A 213 16.31 -15.48 -13.78
CA THR A 213 17.03 -15.87 -12.57
C THR A 213 17.36 -17.35 -12.68
N PRO A 214 18.59 -17.76 -12.34
CA PRO A 214 18.95 -19.16 -12.37
C PRO A 214 17.93 -19.98 -11.57
N PRO A 215 17.69 -21.25 -11.95
CA PRO A 215 16.72 -22.08 -11.26
C PRO A 215 17.04 -22.09 -9.76
N LYS A 216 15.97 -21.91 -8.96
CA LYS A 216 16.05 -21.91 -7.50
C LYS A 216 16.88 -23.11 -7.04
N PRO A 217 17.92 -22.95 -6.23
CA PRO A 217 18.69 -24.08 -5.73
C PRO A 217 17.75 -25.09 -5.07
N ALA A 218 18.07 -26.37 -5.17
CA ALA A 218 17.32 -27.45 -4.52
C ALA A 218 17.23 -27.16 -3.02
N PRO A 219 16.11 -27.48 -2.36
CA PRO A 219 15.93 -27.19 -0.94
C PRO A 219 17.05 -27.83 -0.11
N ILE A 220 17.74 -27.02 0.68
CA ILE A 220 18.88 -27.44 1.51
C ILE A 220 18.40 -27.94 2.88
N GLY A 221 17.17 -27.53 3.29
CA GLY A 221 16.60 -27.90 4.59
C GLY A 221 15.11 -27.64 4.68
N ASP A 222 14.56 -27.94 5.83
CA ASP A 222 13.14 -27.66 6.11
C ASP A 222 12.89 -26.15 6.22
N ARG A 223 11.70 -25.74 5.81
CA ARG A 223 11.23 -24.37 5.93
C ARG A 223 10.39 -24.21 7.17
N TYR A 224 10.43 -23.04 7.74
CA TYR A 224 9.69 -22.71 8.95
C TYR A 224 8.89 -21.43 8.77
N VAL A 225 7.66 -21.43 9.28
CA VAL A 225 6.72 -20.31 9.14
C VAL A 225 6.44 -19.73 10.52
N CYS A 226 6.61 -18.42 10.63
CA CYS A 226 6.24 -17.66 11.83
C CYS A 226 4.73 -17.70 12.02
N SER A 227 4.26 -18.21 13.15
CA SER A 227 2.82 -18.26 13.50
C SER A 227 2.22 -16.89 13.76
N GLY A 228 3.06 -15.89 14.09
CA GLY A 228 2.61 -14.52 14.34
C GLY A 228 2.29 -13.74 13.06
N CYS A 229 3.12 -13.83 12.00
CA CYS A 229 2.96 -13.00 10.80
C CYS A 229 2.96 -13.79 9.49
N GLY A 230 3.28 -15.10 9.51
CA GLY A 230 3.38 -15.93 8.32
C GLY A 230 4.68 -15.74 7.52
N TYR A 231 5.69 -15.04 8.08
CA TYR A 231 7.02 -14.99 7.48
C TYR A 231 7.59 -16.41 7.36
N GLU A 232 8.10 -16.76 6.18
CA GLU A 232 8.70 -18.06 5.91
C GLU A 232 10.23 -17.92 5.93
N TYR A 233 10.89 -18.60 6.87
CA TYR A 233 12.33 -18.74 6.85
C TYR A 233 12.73 -19.80 5.82
N VAL A 234 13.56 -19.41 4.87
CA VAL A 234 14.04 -20.24 3.77
C VAL A 234 15.54 -20.37 3.89
N PRO A 235 16.07 -21.57 4.26
CA PRO A 235 17.50 -21.76 4.48
C PRO A 235 18.37 -21.34 3.30
N GLU A 236 17.92 -21.53 2.06
CA GLU A 236 18.65 -21.15 0.85
C GLU A 236 18.90 -19.64 0.73
N LEU A 237 18.06 -18.84 1.37
CA LEU A 237 18.14 -17.38 1.31
C LEU A 237 18.82 -16.78 2.55
N GLY A 238 18.77 -17.48 3.70
CA GLY A 238 19.19 -16.90 4.97
C GLY A 238 18.29 -15.72 5.41
N ASP A 239 18.86 -14.82 6.19
CA ASP A 239 18.20 -13.59 6.63
C ASP A 239 19.24 -12.45 6.71
N GLU A 240 19.26 -11.56 5.72
CA GLU A 240 20.22 -10.46 5.67
C GLU A 240 20.05 -9.46 6.81
N ASP A 241 18.81 -9.25 7.28
CA ASP A 241 18.51 -8.33 8.37
C ASP A 241 18.98 -8.87 9.73
N GLY A 242 18.93 -10.21 9.90
CA GLY A 242 19.44 -10.93 11.07
C GLY A 242 20.91 -11.37 10.93
N GLU A 243 21.62 -10.91 9.88
CA GLU A 243 23.01 -11.31 9.58
C GLU A 243 23.18 -12.82 9.42
N ILE A 244 22.16 -13.53 8.95
CA ILE A 244 22.16 -14.97 8.72
C ILE A 244 22.54 -15.28 7.28
N ALA A 245 23.66 -15.96 7.09
CA ALA A 245 24.14 -16.31 5.75
C ALA A 245 23.22 -17.31 5.04
N PRO A 246 23.08 -17.22 3.69
CA PRO A 246 22.43 -18.23 2.89
C PRO A 246 23.02 -19.64 3.15
N GLY A 247 22.15 -20.64 3.27
CA GLY A 247 22.54 -22.03 3.59
C GLY A 247 22.45 -22.38 5.07
N THR A 248 22.14 -21.43 5.96
CA THR A 248 21.95 -21.69 7.38
C THR A 248 20.62 -22.41 7.62
N LEU A 249 20.66 -23.55 8.31
CA LEU A 249 19.44 -24.27 8.69
C LEU A 249 18.73 -23.54 9.84
N PHE A 250 17.40 -23.69 9.92
CA PHE A 250 16.60 -23.03 10.96
C PHE A 250 17.07 -23.39 12.39
N GLU A 251 17.45 -24.64 12.59
CA GLU A 251 17.97 -25.15 13.87
C GLU A 251 19.28 -24.48 14.26
N GLN A 252 20.06 -24.03 13.28
CA GLN A 252 21.38 -23.42 13.48
C GLN A 252 21.29 -21.89 13.73
N LEU A 253 20.09 -21.31 13.62
CA LEU A 253 19.88 -19.89 13.92
C LEU A 253 20.24 -19.61 15.39
N PRO A 254 20.84 -18.44 15.69
CA PRO A 254 21.08 -18.00 17.07
C PRO A 254 19.82 -18.08 17.91
N ALA A 255 19.95 -18.33 19.21
CA ALA A 255 18.82 -18.40 20.13
C ALA A 255 18.07 -17.06 20.24
N GLU A 256 18.82 -15.96 20.09
CA GLU A 256 18.33 -14.60 20.11
C GLU A 256 17.74 -14.12 18.76
N TRP A 257 17.83 -14.95 17.71
CA TRP A 257 17.24 -14.58 16.43
C TRP A 257 15.72 -14.46 16.54
N VAL A 258 15.19 -13.41 15.96
CA VAL A 258 13.76 -13.11 15.93
C VAL A 258 13.27 -12.94 14.50
N CYS A 259 12.00 -13.13 14.31
CA CYS A 259 11.36 -12.90 13.01
C CYS A 259 11.63 -11.48 12.48
N PRO A 260 12.22 -11.30 11.30
CA PRO A 260 12.52 -9.98 10.75
C PRO A 260 11.28 -9.13 10.46
N GLU A 261 10.11 -9.78 10.35
CA GLU A 261 8.85 -9.08 10.02
C GLU A 261 8.06 -8.64 11.24
N CYS A 262 8.10 -9.38 12.35
CA CYS A 262 7.26 -9.10 13.53
C CYS A 262 7.96 -9.21 14.87
N ALA A 263 9.26 -9.55 14.87
CA ALA A 263 10.08 -9.73 16.06
C ALA A 263 9.61 -10.86 17.02
N GLU A 264 8.80 -11.79 16.56
CA GLU A 264 8.47 -13.00 17.31
C GLU A 264 9.72 -13.88 17.45
N THR A 265 9.81 -14.58 18.56
CA THR A 265 10.94 -15.46 18.87
C THR A 265 10.90 -16.75 18.05
N LYS A 266 12.04 -17.46 17.99
CA LYS A 266 12.24 -18.68 17.19
C LYS A 266 11.22 -19.78 17.53
N ASP A 267 10.78 -19.87 18.78
CA ASP A 267 9.80 -20.85 19.26
C ASP A 267 8.37 -20.66 18.69
N GLN A 268 8.09 -19.49 18.11
CA GLN A 268 6.82 -19.22 17.41
C GLN A 268 6.82 -19.67 15.94
N PHE A 269 7.85 -20.36 15.52
CA PHE A 269 7.94 -20.90 14.17
C PHE A 269 7.52 -22.36 14.13
N VAL A 270 6.74 -22.71 13.12
CA VAL A 270 6.30 -24.09 12.83
C VAL A 270 6.86 -24.55 11.50
N LYS A 271 7.20 -25.82 11.40
CA LYS A 271 7.69 -26.42 10.16
C LYS A 271 6.60 -26.32 9.09
N ALA A 272 6.97 -25.86 7.89
CA ALA A 272 6.06 -25.66 6.76
C ALA A 272 5.60 -26.96 6.10
#